data_29f81e4438804e1279fe31c35b1d8e74
#
_entry.id   29f81e4438804e1279fe31c35b1d8e74
#
_cell.length_a   1.000
_cell.length_b   1.000
_cell.length_c   1.000
_cell.angle_alpha   90.00
_cell.angle_beta   90.00
_cell.angle_gamma   90.00
#
_symmetry.space_group_name_H-M   'P 1'
#
loop_
_entity.id
_entity.type
_entity.pdbx_description
1 polymer ?
#
loop_
_entity_poly.entity_id
_entity_poly.type
_entity_poly.pdbx_seq_one_letter_code
_entity_poly.pdbx_strand_id
1 'polypeptide(L)'
;MCIRDRLCFLCVLLVSCNTSKEIVYFQDIVVNQPEAIIGARDITVQPKDQISIMVSSKDPQLAALFNLTRVQYRAGSSDLRSGNINGEISGYTLDDKGNIDFPVVGTLHIAGMTKSQIATLVKKRLMEENLVNDPVVTVEFMNLYFSVLGEVKTPGKYAITKDQITLLEAISMAGDLSIYGKRDAIFVIREENGERVTHWVDIRSKDLFNSPVYYLKQNDVVYVQPNKVRAGQSTINENSVKSVSLWISIGSLLSSLGVLLFK
;
A
#
# COMPACT_ATOMS: atom_id res chain seq x y z
N MET A 1 24.24 56.57 10.16
CA MET A 1 23.87 55.14 10.35
C MET A 1 25.15 54.35 10.38
N CYS A 2 25.52 53.80 11.56
CA CYS A 2 26.83 53.21 11.80
C CYS A 2 26.95 51.82 11.08
N ILE A 3 28.15 51.51 10.57
CA ILE A 3 28.50 50.22 9.96
C ILE A 3 28.13 49.05 10.89
N ARG A 4 28.23 49.30 12.22
CA ARG A 4 27.86 48.36 13.30
C ARG A 4 26.36 47.95 13.25
N ASP A 5 25.46 48.88 12.90
CA ASP A 5 24.02 48.59 12.81
C ASP A 5 23.66 47.77 11.56
N ARG A 6 24.41 47.98 10.45
CA ARG A 6 24.24 47.15 9.24
C ARG A 6 24.75 45.72 9.45
N LEU A 7 25.82 45.55 10.25
CA LEU A 7 26.36 44.22 10.56
C LEU A 7 25.43 43.44 11.49
N CYS A 8 24.80 44.09 12.49
CA CYS A 8 23.79 43.46 13.34
C CYS A 8 22.53 43.05 12.56
N PHE A 9 22.09 43.86 11.61
CA PHE A 9 20.94 43.52 10.76
C PHE A 9 21.21 42.32 9.86
N LEU A 10 22.44 42.21 9.34
CA LEU A 10 22.88 41.06 8.53
C LEU A 10 22.97 39.78 9.36
N CYS A 11 23.41 39.84 10.63
CA CYS A 11 23.49 38.69 11.54
C CYS A 11 22.11 38.15 11.95
N VAL A 12 21.10 38.99 12.06
CA VAL A 12 19.73 38.57 12.41
C VAL A 12 19.07 37.78 11.27
N LEU A 13 19.48 37.97 10.03
CA LEU A 13 18.96 37.23 8.87
C LEU A 13 19.52 35.81 8.73
N LEU A 14 20.57 35.43 9.50
CA LEU A 14 21.24 34.14 9.38
C LEU A 14 20.74 33.08 10.37
N VAL A 15 19.76 33.37 11.24
CA VAL A 15 19.32 32.49 12.34
C VAL A 15 18.02 31.76 12.00
N SER A 16 17.76 31.38 10.75
CA SER A 16 16.56 30.65 10.41
C SER A 16 16.82 29.30 9.73
N CYS A 17 17.64 28.47 10.37
CA CYS A 17 17.64 27.03 10.04
C CYS A 17 16.84 26.28 11.10
N ASN A 18 15.52 26.33 11.00
CA ASN A 18 14.64 25.46 11.76
C ASN A 18 14.46 24.16 10.97
N THR A 19 15.15 23.10 11.41
CA THR A 19 14.96 21.76 10.84
C THR A 19 13.50 21.36 11.08
N SER A 20 12.75 21.19 10.02
CA SER A 20 11.32 20.87 10.12
C SER A 20 11.14 19.49 10.74
N LYS A 21 10.65 19.44 11.97
CA LYS A 21 10.24 18.19 12.65
C LYS A 21 9.10 17.47 11.93
N GLU A 22 8.46 18.14 10.96
CA GLU A 22 7.32 17.60 10.23
C GLU A 22 7.66 16.42 9.31
N ILE A 23 8.95 16.23 8.96
CA ILE A 23 9.39 15.17 8.04
C ILE A 23 9.98 13.94 8.76
N VAL A 24 10.19 14.01 10.05
CA VAL A 24 10.80 12.91 10.84
C VAL A 24 9.72 11.93 11.29
N TYR A 25 9.97 10.64 11.14
CA TYR A 25 9.12 9.55 11.62
C TYR A 25 9.42 9.24 13.10
N PHE A 26 8.46 8.65 13.79
CA PHE A 26 8.64 8.04 15.12
C PHE A 26 9.33 8.95 16.15
N GLN A 27 8.85 10.19 16.29
CA GLN A 27 9.50 11.20 17.16
C GLN A 27 9.40 10.88 18.65
N ASP A 28 8.51 9.98 19.03
CA ASP A 28 8.20 9.57 20.41
C ASP A 28 8.64 8.13 20.75
N ILE A 29 9.40 7.48 19.86
CA ILE A 29 9.96 6.15 20.15
C ILE A 29 11.05 6.25 21.23
N VAL A 30 10.93 5.38 22.24
CA VAL A 30 11.97 5.18 23.25
C VAL A 30 12.87 4.02 22.81
N VAL A 31 14.15 4.31 22.60
CA VAL A 31 15.12 3.32 22.13
C VAL A 31 15.36 2.24 23.19
N ASN A 32 15.50 0.98 22.75
CA ASN A 32 15.77 -0.19 23.61
C ASN A 32 14.63 -0.56 24.57
N GLN A 33 13.42 -0.09 24.37
CA GLN A 33 12.26 -0.49 25.15
C GLN A 33 11.42 -1.47 24.30
N PRO A 34 11.26 -2.75 24.70
CA PRO A 34 10.42 -3.69 23.99
C PRO A 34 8.95 -3.32 24.18
N GLU A 35 8.19 -3.32 23.09
CA GLU A 35 6.74 -3.14 23.09
C GLU A 35 6.06 -4.40 22.56
N ALA A 36 4.88 -4.74 23.10
CA ALA A 36 4.12 -5.89 22.63
C ALA A 36 3.56 -5.61 21.23
N ILE A 37 3.70 -6.58 20.32
CA ILE A 37 3.08 -6.50 18.99
C ILE A 37 1.59 -6.82 19.16
N ILE A 38 0.74 -5.83 18.89
CA ILE A 38 -0.70 -5.95 19.00
C ILE A 38 -1.28 -6.06 17.58
N GLY A 39 -2.17 -7.06 17.37
CA GLY A 39 -3.06 -7.06 16.21
C GLY A 39 -2.51 -7.63 14.91
N ALA A 40 -1.39 -8.36 14.91
CA ALA A 40 -1.00 -9.14 13.73
C ALA A 40 -2.14 -10.12 13.39
N ARG A 41 -2.82 -9.91 12.28
CA ARG A 41 -3.89 -10.78 11.77
C ARG A 41 -3.56 -11.17 10.35
N ASP A 42 -3.58 -12.48 10.11
CA ASP A 42 -3.45 -13.00 8.76
C ASP A 42 -4.59 -12.52 7.89
N ILE A 43 -4.30 -12.27 6.63
CA ILE A 43 -5.29 -11.88 5.64
C ILE A 43 -6.29 -13.03 5.46
N THR A 44 -7.57 -12.70 5.50
CA THR A 44 -8.66 -13.64 5.24
C THR A 44 -9.31 -13.37 3.89
N VAL A 45 -9.74 -14.45 3.25
CA VAL A 45 -10.42 -14.42 1.97
C VAL A 45 -11.80 -13.74 2.09
N GLN A 46 -12.13 -12.91 1.11
CA GLN A 46 -13.42 -12.22 0.99
C GLN A 46 -14.16 -12.64 -0.30
N PRO A 47 -15.50 -12.45 -0.38
CA PRO A 47 -16.22 -12.62 -1.64
C PRO A 47 -15.57 -11.83 -2.79
N LYS A 48 -15.55 -12.44 -3.99
CA LYS A 48 -14.89 -11.93 -5.21
C LYS A 48 -13.36 -12.03 -5.24
N ASP A 49 -12.74 -12.54 -4.17
CA ASP A 49 -11.33 -12.85 -4.22
C ASP A 49 -11.04 -14.01 -5.16
N GLN A 50 -9.82 -14.02 -5.63
CA GLN A 50 -9.30 -15.11 -6.43
C GLN A 50 -8.13 -15.77 -5.70
N ILE A 51 -8.21 -17.08 -5.53
CA ILE A 51 -7.18 -17.89 -4.90
C ILE A 51 -6.77 -19.02 -5.83
N SER A 52 -5.53 -19.46 -5.76
CA SER A 52 -5.09 -20.72 -6.31
C SER A 52 -5.04 -21.79 -5.22
N ILE A 53 -5.49 -22.97 -5.53
CA ILE A 53 -5.38 -24.14 -4.66
C ILE A 53 -4.63 -25.20 -5.42
N MET A 54 -3.48 -25.61 -4.92
CA MET A 54 -2.66 -26.66 -5.50
C MET A 54 -2.67 -27.87 -4.59
N VAL A 55 -3.04 -29.00 -5.15
CA VAL A 55 -3.00 -30.30 -4.47
C VAL A 55 -1.83 -31.11 -4.99
N SER A 56 -0.98 -31.59 -4.11
CA SER A 56 0.11 -32.53 -4.40
C SER A 56 -0.07 -33.80 -3.60
N SER A 57 0.22 -34.94 -4.20
CA SER A 57 0.18 -36.25 -3.54
C SER A 57 1.25 -37.16 -4.08
N LYS A 58 1.42 -38.36 -3.45
CA LYS A 58 2.30 -39.40 -3.94
C LYS A 58 1.85 -39.94 -5.30
N ASP A 59 0.57 -39.80 -5.63
CA ASP A 59 0.03 -40.15 -6.96
C ASP A 59 -0.23 -38.84 -7.74
N PRO A 60 0.66 -38.50 -8.71
CA PRO A 60 0.52 -37.27 -9.48
C PRO A 60 -0.71 -37.24 -10.41
N GLN A 61 -1.21 -38.42 -10.83
CA GLN A 61 -2.37 -38.50 -11.72
C GLN A 61 -3.65 -38.16 -10.97
N LEU A 62 -3.79 -38.61 -9.73
CA LEU A 62 -4.90 -38.22 -8.88
C LEU A 62 -4.82 -36.74 -8.51
N ALA A 63 -3.64 -36.24 -8.17
CA ALA A 63 -3.44 -34.83 -7.84
C ALA A 63 -3.82 -33.89 -9.01
N ALA A 64 -3.53 -34.32 -10.24
CA ALA A 64 -3.86 -33.50 -11.43
C ALA A 64 -5.35 -33.24 -11.61
N LEU A 65 -6.24 -34.10 -11.09
CA LEU A 65 -7.70 -33.92 -11.17
C LEU A 65 -8.18 -32.69 -10.38
N PHE A 66 -7.43 -32.28 -9.36
CA PHE A 66 -7.79 -31.15 -8.48
C PHE A 66 -7.10 -29.84 -8.87
N ASN A 67 -6.10 -29.91 -9.75
CA ASN A 67 -5.31 -28.77 -10.18
C ASN A 67 -5.87 -28.22 -11.50
N LEU A 68 -6.69 -27.16 -11.42
CA LEU A 68 -7.19 -26.50 -12.61
C LEU A 68 -6.05 -25.78 -13.35
N THR A 69 -5.72 -26.25 -14.54
CA THR A 69 -4.75 -25.60 -15.43
C THR A 69 -5.45 -24.81 -16.51
N ARG A 70 -5.07 -23.54 -16.69
CA ARG A 70 -5.48 -22.73 -17.84
C ARG A 70 -4.64 -23.15 -19.04
N VAL A 71 -5.24 -23.77 -20.03
CA VAL A 71 -4.62 -23.97 -21.35
C VAL A 71 -4.93 -22.73 -22.18
N GLN A 72 -3.92 -21.91 -22.46
CA GLN A 72 -4.07 -20.79 -23.37
C GLN A 72 -4.02 -21.33 -24.82
N TYR A 73 -5.17 -21.43 -25.47
CA TYR A 73 -5.22 -21.69 -26.91
C TYR A 73 -4.91 -20.40 -27.66
N ARG A 74 -3.73 -20.34 -28.29
CA ARG A 74 -3.43 -19.28 -29.24
C ARG A 74 -4.05 -19.67 -30.59
N ALA A 75 -5.12 -19.00 -30.97
CA ALA A 75 -5.74 -19.20 -32.29
C ALA A 75 -4.71 -18.95 -33.40
N GLY A 76 -4.43 -19.97 -34.22
CA GLY A 76 -3.50 -19.85 -35.35
C GLY A 76 -2.15 -20.53 -35.22
N SER A 77 -1.81 -21.17 -34.10
CA SER A 77 -0.60 -22.02 -34.00
C SER A 77 -0.93 -23.48 -34.31
N SER A 78 -0.37 -24.00 -35.37
CA SER A 78 -0.51 -25.41 -35.78
C SER A 78 0.36 -26.39 -34.98
N ASP A 79 1.07 -25.92 -33.95
CA ASP A 79 1.97 -26.74 -33.15
C ASP A 79 1.30 -27.34 -31.93
N LEU A 80 0.49 -28.37 -32.16
CA LEU A 80 -0.04 -29.26 -31.12
C LEU A 80 1.04 -30.22 -30.55
N ARG A 81 2.31 -30.07 -30.91
CA ARG A 81 3.37 -31.06 -30.57
C ARG A 81 4.49 -30.57 -29.65
N SER A 82 4.50 -29.33 -29.22
CA SER A 82 5.50 -28.88 -28.24
C SER A 82 4.84 -28.68 -26.88
N GLY A 83 4.89 -29.76 -26.09
CA GLY A 83 4.30 -29.81 -24.74
C GLY A 83 5.03 -28.97 -23.70
N ASN A 84 5.23 -27.69 -23.96
CA ASN A 84 5.50 -26.73 -22.92
C ASN A 84 4.15 -26.18 -22.44
N ILE A 85 3.45 -27.00 -21.68
CA ILE A 85 2.30 -26.59 -20.90
C ILE A 85 2.90 -25.78 -19.74
N ASN A 86 3.23 -24.52 -19.97
CA ASN A 86 3.30 -23.54 -18.90
C ASN A 86 1.85 -23.30 -18.44
N GLY A 87 1.28 -24.33 -17.81
CA GLY A 87 -0.05 -24.29 -17.26
C GLY A 87 -0.04 -23.31 -16.09
N GLU A 88 -0.44 -22.08 -16.37
CA GLU A 88 -0.76 -21.16 -15.32
C GLU A 88 -1.93 -21.76 -14.53
N ILE A 89 -1.74 -21.94 -13.22
CA ILE A 89 -2.78 -22.51 -12.37
C ILE A 89 -3.99 -21.58 -12.43
N SER A 90 -5.15 -22.13 -12.78
CA SER A 90 -6.40 -21.40 -12.78
C SER A 90 -6.81 -21.11 -11.34
N GLY A 91 -7.10 -19.84 -11.04
CA GLY A 91 -7.63 -19.49 -9.72
C GLY A 91 -9.11 -19.80 -9.60
N TYR A 92 -9.53 -20.06 -8.37
CA TYR A 92 -10.92 -20.12 -7.95
C TYR A 92 -11.37 -18.72 -7.54
N THR A 93 -12.49 -18.24 -8.11
CA THR A 93 -13.08 -16.96 -7.70
C THR A 93 -14.22 -17.24 -6.73
N LEU A 94 -14.21 -16.59 -5.56
CA LEU A 94 -15.29 -16.72 -4.60
C LEU A 94 -16.55 -16.04 -5.13
N ASP A 95 -17.67 -16.71 -4.93
CA ASP A 95 -19.00 -16.13 -5.20
C ASP A 95 -19.38 -15.07 -4.15
N ASP A 96 -20.53 -14.40 -4.36
CA ASP A 96 -21.01 -13.37 -3.42
C ASP A 96 -21.36 -13.92 -2.02
N LYS A 97 -21.51 -15.25 -1.90
CA LYS A 97 -21.74 -15.94 -0.63
C LYS A 97 -20.45 -16.47 0.03
N GLY A 98 -19.31 -16.27 -0.62
CA GLY A 98 -18.00 -16.72 -0.13
C GLY A 98 -17.70 -18.19 -0.37
N ASN A 99 -18.31 -18.80 -1.39
CA ASN A 99 -18.09 -20.19 -1.77
C ASN A 99 -17.21 -20.29 -3.01
N ILE A 100 -16.55 -21.43 -3.15
CA ILE A 100 -15.90 -21.89 -4.38
C ILE A 100 -16.45 -23.26 -4.75
N ASP A 101 -16.44 -23.59 -6.06
CA ASP A 101 -16.71 -24.93 -6.54
C ASP A 101 -15.37 -25.66 -6.75
N PHE A 102 -15.05 -26.58 -5.83
CA PHE A 102 -13.81 -27.35 -5.89
C PHE A 102 -14.06 -28.68 -6.62
N PRO A 103 -13.20 -29.07 -7.59
CA PRO A 103 -13.41 -30.30 -8.38
C PRO A 103 -13.63 -31.52 -7.51
N VAL A 104 -14.60 -32.36 -7.88
CA VAL A 104 -15.00 -33.61 -7.23
C VAL A 104 -15.63 -33.41 -5.84
N VAL A 105 -15.10 -32.52 -5.00
CA VAL A 105 -15.59 -32.26 -3.63
C VAL A 105 -16.84 -31.37 -3.60
N GLY A 106 -17.05 -30.58 -4.66
CA GLY A 106 -18.21 -29.67 -4.76
C GLY A 106 -17.97 -28.31 -4.09
N THR A 107 -19.06 -27.72 -3.64
CA THR A 107 -19.05 -26.35 -3.09
C THR A 107 -18.46 -26.29 -1.70
N LEU A 108 -17.47 -25.43 -1.50
CA LEU A 108 -16.81 -25.16 -0.21
C LEU A 108 -17.00 -23.70 0.19
N HIS A 109 -17.46 -23.46 1.40
CA HIS A 109 -17.53 -22.13 2.00
C HIS A 109 -16.19 -21.78 2.64
N ILE A 110 -15.52 -20.72 2.15
CA ILE A 110 -14.18 -20.33 2.59
C ILE A 110 -14.04 -18.86 2.96
N ALA A 111 -15.11 -18.06 2.83
CA ALA A 111 -15.07 -16.65 3.24
C ALA A 111 -14.67 -16.49 4.69
N GLY A 112 -13.81 -15.52 4.99
CA GLY A 112 -13.29 -15.25 6.32
C GLY A 112 -12.18 -16.20 6.79
N MET A 113 -11.79 -17.20 5.99
CA MET A 113 -10.70 -18.12 6.31
C MET A 113 -9.35 -17.58 5.85
N THR A 114 -8.29 -17.94 6.58
CA THR A 114 -6.90 -17.74 6.16
C THR A 114 -6.47 -18.82 5.17
N LYS A 115 -5.34 -18.61 4.45
CA LYS A 115 -4.77 -19.63 3.55
C LYS A 115 -4.58 -20.98 4.25
N SER A 116 -4.07 -20.94 5.47
CA SER A 116 -3.81 -22.14 6.28
C SER A 116 -5.10 -22.89 6.65
N GLN A 117 -6.16 -22.16 6.99
CA GLN A 117 -7.48 -22.76 7.30
C GLN A 117 -8.11 -23.39 6.05
N ILE A 118 -8.01 -22.72 4.89
CA ILE A 118 -8.51 -23.26 3.62
C ILE A 118 -7.74 -24.52 3.24
N ALA A 119 -6.41 -24.49 3.34
CA ALA A 119 -5.59 -25.68 3.07
C ALA A 119 -5.98 -26.87 3.96
N THR A 120 -6.21 -26.61 5.23
CA THR A 120 -6.64 -27.64 6.20
C THR A 120 -8.04 -28.17 5.87
N LEU A 121 -8.98 -27.30 5.50
CA LEU A 121 -10.34 -27.68 5.10
C LEU A 121 -10.31 -28.58 3.86
N VAL A 122 -9.58 -28.15 2.79
CA VAL A 122 -9.49 -28.93 1.55
C VAL A 122 -8.81 -30.27 1.80
N LYS A 123 -7.68 -30.28 2.54
CA LYS A 123 -6.99 -31.52 2.93
C LYS A 123 -7.94 -32.48 3.63
N LYS A 124 -8.70 -32.00 4.62
CA LYS A 124 -9.65 -32.78 5.38
C LYS A 124 -10.71 -33.41 4.48
N ARG A 125 -11.33 -32.62 3.57
CA ARG A 125 -12.35 -33.08 2.62
C ARG A 125 -11.84 -34.17 1.69
N LEU A 126 -10.63 -33.96 1.10
CA LEU A 126 -10.02 -34.95 0.20
C LEU A 126 -9.76 -36.29 0.90
N MET A 127 -9.40 -36.27 2.18
CA MET A 127 -9.17 -37.49 2.97
C MET A 127 -10.48 -38.17 3.43
N GLU A 128 -11.49 -37.40 3.86
CA GLU A 128 -12.78 -37.92 4.28
C GLU A 128 -13.52 -38.67 3.15
N GLU A 129 -13.41 -38.15 1.92
CA GLU A 129 -14.02 -38.76 0.74
C GLU A 129 -13.15 -39.84 0.10
N ASN A 130 -12.00 -40.18 0.71
CA ASN A 130 -11.03 -41.16 0.22
C ASN A 130 -10.51 -40.88 -1.22
N LEU A 131 -10.50 -39.60 -1.62
CA LEU A 131 -10.08 -39.18 -2.95
C LEU A 131 -8.56 -39.16 -3.10
N VAL A 132 -7.85 -38.77 -2.05
CA VAL A 132 -6.38 -38.70 -2.03
C VAL A 132 -5.86 -39.11 -0.66
N ASN A 133 -4.91 -40.07 -0.65
CA ASN A 133 -4.19 -40.44 0.57
C ASN A 133 -3.04 -39.48 0.81
N ASP A 134 -3.02 -38.79 1.95
CA ASP A 134 -1.98 -37.83 2.38
C ASP A 134 -1.72 -36.66 1.39
N PRO A 135 -2.74 -35.85 1.07
CA PRO A 135 -2.58 -34.68 0.21
C PRO A 135 -1.80 -33.56 0.91
N VAL A 136 -0.92 -32.89 0.15
CA VAL A 136 -0.33 -31.59 0.49
C VAL A 136 -1.09 -30.54 -0.27
N VAL A 137 -1.73 -29.60 0.45
CA VAL A 137 -2.53 -28.54 -0.14
C VAL A 137 -1.84 -27.21 0.10
N THR A 138 -1.54 -26.48 -0.97
CA THR A 138 -1.00 -25.14 -0.95
C THR A 138 -2.04 -24.17 -1.48
N VAL A 139 -2.27 -23.07 -0.76
CA VAL A 139 -3.23 -22.01 -1.12
C VAL A 139 -2.49 -20.69 -1.25
N GLU A 140 -2.69 -20.00 -2.37
CA GLU A 140 -2.12 -18.68 -2.61
C GLU A 140 -3.18 -17.70 -3.10
N PHE A 141 -3.07 -16.46 -2.66
CA PHE A 141 -3.91 -15.39 -3.17
C PHE A 141 -3.41 -14.91 -4.54
N MET A 142 -4.32 -14.65 -5.48
CA MET A 142 -3.96 -14.25 -6.84
C MET A 142 -4.25 -12.78 -7.15
N ASN A 143 -5.20 -12.17 -6.45
CA ASN A 143 -5.69 -10.82 -6.78
C ASN A 143 -5.76 -9.87 -5.58
N LEU A 144 -4.98 -10.10 -4.54
CA LEU A 144 -4.94 -9.17 -3.41
C LEU A 144 -4.09 -7.95 -3.74
N TYR A 145 -4.70 -6.78 -3.57
CA TYR A 145 -4.06 -5.50 -3.83
C TYR A 145 -4.48 -4.47 -2.78
N PHE A 146 -3.61 -3.50 -2.58
CA PHE A 146 -3.93 -2.22 -1.95
C PHE A 146 -3.52 -1.09 -2.91
N SER A 147 -3.99 0.12 -2.67
CA SER A 147 -3.65 1.30 -3.48
C SER A 147 -2.97 2.35 -2.61
N VAL A 148 -1.95 3.01 -3.16
CA VAL A 148 -1.31 4.16 -2.51
C VAL A 148 -1.46 5.36 -3.42
N LEU A 149 -2.02 6.45 -2.89
CA LEU A 149 -2.33 7.67 -3.62
C LEU A 149 -1.79 8.90 -2.89
N GLY A 150 -1.69 10.02 -3.62
CA GLY A 150 -1.29 11.32 -3.07
C GLY A 150 0.22 11.54 -3.13
N GLU A 151 0.78 12.16 -2.10
CA GLU A 151 2.16 12.65 -2.08
C GLU A 151 3.17 11.56 -1.69
N VAL A 152 3.28 10.54 -2.55
CA VAL A 152 4.31 9.48 -2.55
C VAL A 152 5.09 9.54 -3.86
N LYS A 153 6.26 8.87 -3.91
CA LYS A 153 7.09 8.89 -5.14
C LYS A 153 6.43 8.15 -6.31
N THR A 154 5.83 7.01 -6.04
CA THR A 154 5.21 6.15 -7.06
C THR A 154 3.79 5.78 -6.60
N PRO A 155 2.79 6.66 -6.82
CA PRO A 155 1.40 6.29 -6.54
C PRO A 155 0.95 5.17 -7.49
N GLY A 156 0.17 4.23 -6.97
CA GLY A 156 -0.27 3.09 -7.76
C GLY A 156 -0.99 2.02 -6.97
N LYS A 157 -1.29 0.92 -7.66
CA LYS A 157 -1.87 -0.30 -7.10
C LYS A 157 -0.77 -1.33 -6.90
N TYR A 158 -0.68 -1.90 -5.72
CA TYR A 158 0.38 -2.82 -5.30
C TYR A 158 -0.19 -4.17 -4.90
N ALA A 159 0.43 -5.25 -5.38
CA ALA A 159 0.03 -6.61 -5.02
C ALA A 159 0.49 -6.96 -3.60
N ILE A 160 -0.36 -7.66 -2.87
CA ILE A 160 -0.02 -8.25 -1.58
C ILE A 160 0.45 -9.68 -1.82
N THR A 161 1.73 -9.92 -1.62
CA THR A 161 2.37 -11.24 -1.86
C THR A 161 2.66 -12.00 -0.57
N LYS A 162 2.42 -11.38 0.59
CA LYS A 162 2.65 -11.94 1.93
C LYS A 162 1.32 -12.17 2.64
N ASP A 163 1.35 -12.94 3.72
CA ASP A 163 0.18 -13.16 4.57
C ASP A 163 -0.23 -11.91 5.38
N GLN A 164 0.69 -10.98 5.51
CA GLN A 164 0.49 -9.70 6.20
C GLN A 164 1.28 -8.62 5.47
N ILE A 165 0.76 -7.41 5.45
CA ILE A 165 1.44 -6.21 4.97
C ILE A 165 1.13 -5.05 5.90
N THR A 166 2.17 -4.32 6.27
CA THR A 166 2.04 -3.14 7.14
C THR A 166 1.87 -1.86 6.33
N LEU A 167 1.31 -0.83 6.94
CA LEU A 167 1.23 0.51 6.34
C LEU A 167 2.62 1.05 5.97
N LEU A 168 3.64 0.77 6.79
CA LEU A 168 5.02 1.19 6.51
C LEU A 168 5.61 0.46 5.30
N GLU A 169 5.35 -0.84 5.15
CA GLU A 169 5.74 -1.58 3.95
C GLU A 169 5.05 -1.03 2.71
N ALA A 170 3.76 -0.72 2.80
CA ALA A 170 3.00 -0.12 1.69
C ALA A 170 3.57 1.23 1.26
N ILE A 171 3.91 2.09 2.21
CA ILE A 171 4.58 3.38 1.96
C ILE A 171 5.96 3.15 1.33
N SER A 172 6.73 2.18 1.83
CA SER A 172 8.04 1.81 1.28
C SER A 172 7.93 1.30 -0.17
N MET A 173 6.93 0.47 -0.48
CA MET A 173 6.65 0.01 -1.85
C MET A 173 6.32 1.17 -2.80
N ALA A 174 5.64 2.20 -2.30
CA ALA A 174 5.37 3.44 -3.03
C ALA A 174 6.58 4.39 -3.11
N GLY A 175 7.77 3.95 -2.67
CA GLY A 175 9.02 4.70 -2.73
C GLY A 175 9.13 5.81 -1.69
N ASP A 176 8.38 5.70 -0.59
CA ASP A 176 8.28 6.68 0.49
C ASP A 176 7.46 7.94 0.13
N LEU A 177 7.13 8.72 1.16
CA LEU A 177 6.44 10.00 0.98
C LEU A 177 7.35 11.01 0.26
N SER A 178 6.75 11.85 -0.57
CA SER A 178 7.45 13.02 -1.10
C SER A 178 7.76 14.02 0.04
N ILE A 179 8.63 15.00 -0.24
CA ILE A 179 8.91 16.08 0.71
C ILE A 179 7.67 16.93 1.01
N TYR A 180 6.65 16.84 0.15
CA TYR A 180 5.38 17.54 0.29
C TYR A 180 4.30 16.73 0.98
N GLY A 181 4.52 15.44 1.21
CA GLY A 181 3.58 14.56 1.88
C GLY A 181 3.50 14.87 3.38
N LYS A 182 2.30 14.97 3.91
CA LYS A 182 2.07 15.13 5.34
C LYS A 182 2.25 13.80 6.07
N ARG A 183 3.20 13.73 7.01
CA ARG A 183 3.45 12.56 7.86
C ARG A 183 2.41 12.41 8.97
N ASP A 184 1.77 13.51 9.33
CA ASP A 184 0.72 13.58 10.35
C ASP A 184 -0.70 13.37 9.81
N ALA A 185 -0.85 13.20 8.51
CA ALA A 185 -2.18 13.11 7.88
C ALA A 185 -2.18 12.10 6.73
N ILE A 186 -2.06 10.83 7.10
CA ILE A 186 -2.25 9.71 6.19
C ILE A 186 -3.63 9.13 6.47
N PHE A 187 -4.41 8.89 5.44
CA PHE A 187 -5.72 8.25 5.53
C PHE A 187 -5.65 6.84 4.97
N VAL A 188 -6.19 5.90 5.70
CA VAL A 188 -6.46 4.55 5.20
C VAL A 188 -7.98 4.42 5.08
N ILE A 189 -8.44 4.28 3.85
CA ILE A 189 -9.85 4.11 3.53
C ILE A 189 -10.09 2.62 3.35
N ARG A 190 -10.97 2.05 4.15
CA ARG A 190 -11.29 0.62 4.21
C ARG A 190 -12.78 0.39 4.08
N GLU A 191 -13.17 -0.64 3.36
CA GLU A 191 -14.55 -1.10 3.32
C GLU A 191 -14.73 -2.25 4.32
N GLU A 192 -15.61 -2.05 5.31
CA GLU A 192 -15.94 -3.04 6.33
C GLU A 192 -17.46 -3.11 6.50
N ASN A 193 -18.01 -4.32 6.50
CA ASN A 193 -19.45 -4.57 6.69
C ASN A 193 -20.39 -3.76 5.77
N GLY A 194 -19.93 -3.47 4.54
CA GLY A 194 -20.68 -2.67 3.57
C GLY A 194 -20.61 -1.15 3.79
N GLU A 195 -19.83 -0.70 4.76
CA GLU A 195 -19.58 0.71 5.03
C GLU A 195 -18.14 1.08 4.69
N ARG A 196 -17.93 2.35 4.32
CA ARG A 196 -16.60 2.88 4.07
C ARG A 196 -16.12 3.68 5.27
N VAL A 197 -15.06 3.18 5.91
CA VAL A 197 -14.45 3.80 7.09
C VAL A 197 -13.13 4.43 6.68
N THR A 198 -12.90 5.68 7.11
CA THR A 198 -11.63 6.38 6.90
C THR A 198 -10.91 6.51 8.23
N HIS A 199 -9.74 5.90 8.33
CA HIS A 199 -8.86 5.97 9.49
C HIS A 199 -7.78 7.00 9.24
N TRP A 200 -7.57 7.87 10.21
CA TRP A 200 -6.47 8.82 10.19
C TRP A 200 -5.26 8.26 10.95
N VAL A 201 -4.08 8.45 10.39
CA VAL A 201 -2.82 7.91 10.93
C VAL A 201 -1.73 8.98 10.90
N ASP A 202 -1.01 9.13 12.01
CA ASP A 202 0.21 9.94 12.11
C ASP A 202 1.42 9.01 12.23
N ILE A 203 2.28 8.99 11.19
CA ILE A 203 3.50 8.15 11.20
C ILE A 203 4.67 8.77 11.96
N ARG A 204 4.49 9.96 12.51
CA ARG A 204 5.48 10.58 13.41
C ARG A 204 5.36 10.05 14.82
N SER A 205 4.21 9.46 15.18
CA SER A 205 3.97 8.86 16.48
C SER A 205 4.09 7.35 16.45
N LYS A 206 4.57 6.76 17.52
CA LYS A 206 4.58 5.32 17.76
C LYS A 206 3.18 4.71 17.89
N ASP A 207 2.16 5.52 18.17
CA ASP A 207 0.76 5.08 18.23
C ASP A 207 0.28 4.45 16.92
N LEU A 208 1.01 4.71 15.82
CA LEU A 208 0.83 4.01 14.55
C LEU A 208 0.78 2.48 14.74
N PHE A 209 1.66 1.90 15.57
CA PHE A 209 1.74 0.45 15.76
C PHE A 209 0.50 -0.14 16.42
N ASN A 210 -0.28 0.68 17.13
CA ASN A 210 -1.55 0.30 17.77
C ASN A 210 -2.77 0.62 16.91
N SER A 211 -2.56 1.20 15.72
CA SER A 211 -3.66 1.54 14.81
C SER A 211 -4.34 0.29 14.25
N PRO A 212 -5.69 0.26 14.16
CA PRO A 212 -6.43 -0.84 13.53
C PRO A 212 -6.10 -1.03 12.05
N VAL A 213 -5.45 -0.03 11.43
CA VAL A 213 -5.05 -0.05 10.03
C VAL A 213 -3.52 -0.13 9.85
N TYR A 214 -2.79 -0.44 10.91
CA TYR A 214 -1.35 -0.71 10.79
C TYR A 214 -1.08 -1.90 9.86
N TYR A 215 -1.88 -2.98 10.00
CA TYR A 215 -1.93 -4.07 9.04
C TYR A 215 -3.01 -3.76 8.01
N LEU A 216 -2.59 -3.64 6.75
CA LEU A 216 -3.49 -3.38 5.64
C LEU A 216 -4.25 -4.66 5.26
N LYS A 217 -5.47 -4.45 4.81
CA LYS A 217 -6.31 -5.46 4.17
C LYS A 217 -6.35 -5.23 2.67
N GLN A 218 -6.87 -6.22 1.95
CA GLN A 218 -7.12 -6.05 0.51
C GLN A 218 -8.09 -4.89 0.26
N ASN A 219 -7.92 -4.24 -0.87
CA ASN A 219 -8.67 -3.07 -1.34
C ASN A 219 -8.54 -1.82 -0.47
N ASP A 220 -7.68 -1.84 0.57
CA ASP A 220 -7.37 -0.62 1.31
C ASP A 220 -6.78 0.45 0.35
N VAL A 221 -7.19 1.68 0.58
CA VAL A 221 -6.63 2.84 -0.11
C VAL A 221 -5.89 3.71 0.90
N VAL A 222 -4.57 3.76 0.74
CA VAL A 222 -3.69 4.63 1.53
C VAL A 222 -3.57 5.95 0.80
N TYR A 223 -4.02 7.03 1.40
CA TYR A 223 -3.95 8.36 0.82
C TYR A 223 -3.07 9.29 1.67
N VAL A 224 -2.00 9.81 1.06
CA VAL A 224 -1.09 10.77 1.68
C VAL A 224 -1.47 12.18 1.27
N GLN A 225 -1.87 13.00 2.23
CA GLN A 225 -2.24 14.39 1.97
C GLN A 225 -1.03 15.26 1.57
N PRO A 226 -1.20 16.20 0.62
CA PRO A 226 -0.22 17.21 0.33
C PRO A 226 -0.15 18.24 1.46
N ASN A 227 1.03 18.82 1.68
CA ASN A 227 1.19 19.96 2.55
C ASN A 227 0.71 21.26 1.88
N LYS A 228 0.66 22.35 2.67
CA LYS A 228 0.20 23.67 2.19
C LYS A 228 1.06 24.21 1.04
N VAL A 229 2.35 23.90 0.99
CA VAL A 229 3.24 24.35 -0.09
C VAL A 229 2.84 23.70 -1.41
N ARG A 230 2.60 22.37 -1.41
CA ARG A 230 2.14 21.66 -2.59
C ARG A 230 0.75 22.08 -3.04
N ALA A 231 -0.17 22.22 -2.08
CA ALA A 231 -1.53 22.71 -2.36
C ALA A 231 -1.51 24.12 -2.96
N GLY A 232 -0.65 25.01 -2.43
CA GLY A 232 -0.49 26.38 -2.97
C GLY A 232 0.15 26.44 -4.37
N GLN A 233 0.88 25.38 -4.80
CA GLN A 233 1.39 25.29 -6.18
C GLN A 233 0.27 25.08 -7.22
N SER A 234 -0.90 24.62 -6.80
CA SER A 234 -2.07 24.49 -7.67
C SER A 234 -2.77 25.83 -7.96
N THR A 235 -2.51 26.85 -7.14
CA THR A 235 -3.02 28.21 -7.31
C THR A 235 -1.85 29.16 -7.64
N ILE A 236 -1.84 29.68 -8.87
CA ILE A 236 -0.74 30.53 -9.40
C ILE A 236 -0.47 31.76 -8.51
N ASN A 237 -1.49 32.25 -7.78
CA ASN A 237 -1.40 33.47 -7.00
C ASN A 237 -0.72 33.33 -5.63
N GLU A 238 -0.87 32.22 -4.91
CA GLU A 238 -0.30 32.12 -3.55
C GLU A 238 1.21 31.92 -3.53
N ASN A 239 1.77 31.15 -4.46
CA ASN A 239 3.20 30.89 -4.51
C ASN A 239 3.99 32.03 -5.16
N SER A 240 3.38 32.77 -6.08
CA SER A 240 4.01 33.95 -6.68
C SER A 240 4.25 35.03 -5.65
N VAL A 241 3.28 35.29 -4.75
CA VAL A 241 3.41 36.28 -3.68
C VAL A 241 4.42 35.83 -2.59
N LYS A 242 4.58 34.53 -2.37
CA LYS A 242 5.54 33.98 -1.39
C LYS A 242 6.95 33.82 -1.96
N SER A 243 7.15 34.03 -3.26
CA SER A 243 8.47 33.86 -3.86
C SER A 243 9.39 35.02 -3.50
N VAL A 244 10.56 34.68 -2.95
CA VAL A 244 11.61 35.67 -2.61
C VAL A 244 12.03 36.47 -3.84
N SER A 245 12.01 35.86 -5.03
CA SER A 245 12.35 36.54 -6.30
C SER A 245 11.41 37.67 -6.66
N LEU A 246 10.11 37.54 -6.38
CA LEU A 246 9.14 38.59 -6.61
C LEU A 246 9.41 39.81 -5.73
N TRP A 247 9.70 39.58 -4.44
CA TRP A 247 10.00 40.67 -3.50
C TRP A 247 11.33 41.37 -3.80
N ILE A 248 12.35 40.60 -4.27
CA ILE A 248 13.61 41.16 -4.75
C ILE A 248 13.36 42.01 -5.98
N SER A 249 12.55 41.56 -6.93
CA SER A 249 12.22 42.32 -8.15
C SER A 249 11.48 43.61 -7.83
N ILE A 250 10.51 43.58 -6.91
CA ILE A 250 9.79 44.76 -6.44
C ILE A 250 10.77 45.72 -5.74
N GLY A 251 11.59 45.22 -4.84
CA GLY A 251 12.60 46.02 -4.14
C GLY A 251 13.61 46.69 -5.10
N SER A 252 14.07 45.96 -6.12
CA SER A 252 14.95 46.49 -7.16
C SER A 252 14.27 47.58 -7.97
N LEU A 253 13.00 47.40 -8.35
CA LEU A 253 12.22 48.38 -9.10
C LEU A 253 11.98 49.67 -8.29
N LEU A 254 11.63 49.54 -7.01
CA LEU A 254 11.46 50.68 -6.11
C LEU A 254 12.77 51.43 -5.87
N SER A 255 13.88 50.69 -5.73
CA SER A 255 15.22 51.30 -5.60
C SER A 255 15.61 52.10 -6.85
N SER A 256 15.35 51.56 -8.03
CA SER A 256 15.66 52.21 -9.32
C SER A 256 14.80 53.49 -9.51
N LEU A 257 13.51 53.42 -9.17
CA LEU A 257 12.61 54.55 -9.20
C LEU A 257 13.05 55.64 -8.19
N GLY A 258 13.46 55.27 -6.99
CA GLY A 258 13.98 56.19 -5.97
C GLY A 258 15.22 56.97 -6.47
N VAL A 259 16.18 56.26 -7.10
CA VAL A 259 17.35 56.93 -7.67
C VAL A 259 16.98 57.90 -8.78
N LEU A 260 15.95 57.60 -9.59
CA LEU A 260 15.52 58.45 -10.70
C LEU A 260 14.74 59.68 -10.24
N LEU A 261 13.99 59.61 -9.12
CA LEU A 261 13.20 60.70 -8.56
C LEU A 261 14.02 61.65 -7.66
N PHE A 262 15.12 61.18 -7.07
CA PHE A 262 15.95 61.97 -6.16
C PHE A 262 17.31 62.40 -6.79
N LYS A 263 17.43 62.26 -8.08
CA LYS A 263 18.52 62.82 -8.86
C LYS A 263 18.10 64.11 -9.55
#